data_d932c5c042449eca019e3172b07d5837
#
_entry.id   d932c5c042449eca019e3172b07d5837
#
_cell.length_a   1.000
_cell.length_b   1.000
_cell.length_c   1.000
_cell.angle_alpha   90.00
_cell.angle_beta   90.00
_cell.angle_gamma   90.00
#
_symmetry.space_group_name_H-M   'P 1'
#
loop_
_entity.id
_entity.type
_entity.pdbx_description
1 polymer ?
#
loop_
_entity_poly.entity_id
_entity_poly.type
_entity_poly.pdbx_seq_one_letter_code
_entity_poly.pdbx_strand_id
1 'polypeptide(L)'
;MQFSAPIKDHHREQRLFMRRVAFAAVCSALLLGLVVTRLVQLQIIDYEHFAERSQGNRFRIEALPPNRGLIYDRKGRVLAENLPAYQLELVPEQVPDVEDTLDRLAALGLIRREDIPRYESLIAHGPRFKPVTLRFRLSEPEISRFAIERPRFPGVDFQPRLVRHYPDGELFAHVIGYVGALSADDLERLDPAAYAGTAHTGKTGVERFREAELHGDPGYRQIVINASGRQVPVDPRDVAASMLAGEAPQPGESLYLSLDLDLQRVATEALAGRRGSVVAIDPTNGDVLALVSSPTFDPNAFALGMSPSEYAALLNDPDQPLFNRAVRGSYPPGSTIKPMLALAALATGATNLTRRTFCRGFYTLPGSTHRYRDWRPQGHGEVDLHDAIAQSCDVYFYEISREIGIDRMHEYLTRFGLGAPTGIDIPGETGGLVPSREWKRSHFSDRANQVWFPGETVIASIGQGYMLATPLQLAHATATLAMRGKRFRPHLVAATENPLTGERKLIEPTALPPVDIENEFYWDSVLEAMNAVLQSPTGTARTTGLGAPYTMAGKSGTAQVFSVAQEERYNAEEVAERLRDHALFVAFAPLDEPRIAVAVVVENGESGSRVAAPIARAVMDEYLGFSSDAI
;
A
#
# COMPACT_ATOMS: atom_id res chain seq x y z
N MET A 1 -42.42 -104.57 0.74
CA MET A 1 -41.23 -103.90 1.22
C MET A 1 -41.61 -103.02 2.40
N GLN A 2 -41.29 -103.46 3.61
CA GLN A 2 -41.57 -102.73 4.85
C GLN A 2 -40.43 -101.78 5.07
N PHE A 3 -40.70 -100.46 5.03
CA PHE A 3 -39.74 -99.44 5.47
C PHE A 3 -39.84 -99.35 7.01
N SER A 4 -38.84 -99.85 7.72
CA SER A 4 -38.68 -99.62 9.14
C SER A 4 -38.18 -98.17 9.38
N ALA A 5 -39.00 -97.34 9.99
CA ALA A 5 -38.63 -96.06 10.45
C ALA A 5 -37.50 -96.19 11.52
N PRO A 6 -36.45 -95.38 11.46
CA PRO A 6 -35.40 -95.44 12.47
C PRO A 6 -35.97 -95.00 13.81
N ILE A 7 -35.79 -95.87 14.83
CA ILE A 7 -36.17 -95.55 16.20
C ILE A 7 -35.33 -94.41 16.70
N LYS A 8 -35.96 -93.23 16.87
CA LYS A 8 -35.33 -92.05 17.46
C LYS A 8 -35.00 -92.34 18.93
N ASP A 9 -33.71 -92.44 19.27
CA ASP A 9 -33.24 -92.53 20.65
C ASP A 9 -33.31 -91.15 21.34
N HIS A 10 -34.48 -90.85 21.89
CA HIS A 10 -34.79 -89.61 22.57
C HIS A 10 -33.84 -89.31 23.73
N HIS A 11 -33.30 -90.30 24.40
CA HIS A 11 -32.35 -90.09 25.50
C HIS A 11 -30.96 -89.74 25.04
N ARG A 12 -30.57 -90.14 23.87
CA ARG A 12 -29.28 -89.74 23.25
C ARG A 12 -29.35 -88.33 22.66
N GLU A 13 -30.45 -87.99 22.00
CA GLU A 13 -30.69 -86.63 21.48
C GLU A 13 -30.81 -85.64 22.63
N GLN A 14 -31.50 -85.94 23.69
CA GLN A 14 -31.64 -85.07 24.87
C GLN A 14 -30.28 -84.85 25.58
N ARG A 15 -29.42 -85.86 25.68
CA ARG A 15 -28.08 -85.76 26.25
C ARG A 15 -27.17 -84.91 25.35
N LEU A 16 -27.26 -85.07 24.04
CA LEU A 16 -26.53 -84.25 23.08
C LEU A 16 -26.99 -82.78 23.12
N PHE A 17 -28.29 -82.53 23.17
CA PHE A 17 -28.89 -81.24 23.33
C PHE A 17 -28.43 -80.59 24.65
N MET A 18 -28.53 -81.27 25.78
CA MET A 18 -28.08 -80.75 27.08
C MET A 18 -26.57 -80.41 27.10
N ARG A 19 -25.74 -81.26 26.46
CA ARG A 19 -24.29 -80.95 26.31
C ARG A 19 -24.01 -79.68 25.45
N ARG A 20 -24.78 -79.52 24.39
CA ARG A 20 -24.67 -78.34 23.54
C ARG A 20 -25.14 -77.08 24.28
N VAL A 21 -26.25 -77.16 25.00
CA VAL A 21 -26.76 -76.07 25.84
C VAL A 21 -25.76 -75.74 26.96
N ALA A 22 -25.20 -76.73 27.63
CA ALA A 22 -24.18 -76.50 28.65
C ALA A 22 -22.92 -75.86 28.08
N PHE A 23 -22.49 -76.35 26.91
CA PHE A 23 -21.33 -75.73 26.21
C PHE A 23 -21.61 -74.25 25.79
N ALA A 24 -22.79 -74.00 25.21
CA ALA A 24 -23.21 -72.67 24.85
C ALA A 24 -23.34 -71.78 26.10
N ALA A 25 -23.87 -72.25 27.19
CA ALA A 25 -23.96 -71.50 28.45
C ALA A 25 -22.59 -71.19 29.05
N VAL A 26 -21.63 -72.09 28.98
CA VAL A 26 -20.24 -71.84 29.41
C VAL A 26 -19.57 -70.85 28.53
N CYS A 27 -19.72 -70.93 27.19
CA CYS A 27 -19.18 -69.91 26.25
C CYS A 27 -19.78 -68.51 26.49
N SER A 28 -21.11 -68.48 26.71
CA SER A 28 -21.78 -67.18 27.01
C SER A 28 -21.31 -66.59 28.34
N ALA A 29 -21.13 -67.40 29.36
CA ALA A 29 -20.61 -66.99 30.66
C ALA A 29 -19.16 -66.46 30.56
N LEU A 30 -18.32 -67.16 29.77
CA LEU A 30 -16.95 -66.73 29.50
C LEU A 30 -16.90 -65.35 28.74
N LEU A 31 -17.74 -65.21 27.72
CA LEU A 31 -17.86 -63.92 26.97
C LEU A 31 -18.38 -62.81 27.88
N LEU A 32 -19.39 -63.08 28.70
CA LEU A 32 -19.91 -62.14 29.69
C LEU A 32 -18.83 -61.74 30.70
N GLY A 33 -18.10 -62.76 31.22
CA GLY A 33 -16.95 -62.49 32.11
C GLY A 33 -15.87 -61.60 31.50
N LEU A 34 -15.58 -61.81 30.21
CA LEU A 34 -14.62 -60.99 29.47
C LEU A 34 -15.12 -59.56 29.31
N VAL A 35 -16.41 -59.37 29.02
CA VAL A 35 -17.02 -58.02 28.94
C VAL A 35 -17.01 -57.33 30.32
N VAL A 36 -17.38 -58.08 31.40
CA VAL A 36 -17.34 -57.48 32.75
C VAL A 36 -15.92 -57.12 33.16
N THR A 37 -14.93 -58.01 32.91
CA THR A 37 -13.52 -57.70 33.18
C THR A 37 -13.06 -56.44 32.44
N ARG A 38 -13.46 -56.31 31.16
CA ARG A 38 -13.14 -55.10 30.37
C ARG A 38 -13.84 -53.85 30.90
N LEU A 39 -15.08 -53.97 31.35
CA LEU A 39 -15.80 -52.88 32.01
C LEU A 39 -15.13 -52.43 33.32
N VAL A 40 -14.73 -53.41 34.18
CA VAL A 40 -13.98 -53.09 35.41
C VAL A 40 -12.66 -52.41 35.10
N GLN A 41 -11.94 -52.91 34.09
CA GLN A 41 -10.70 -52.26 33.66
C GLN A 41 -10.94 -50.83 33.23
N LEU A 42 -11.92 -50.57 32.36
CA LEU A 42 -12.19 -49.22 31.80
C LEU A 42 -12.81 -48.27 32.84
N GLN A 43 -13.67 -48.75 33.75
CA GLN A 43 -14.44 -47.90 34.65
C GLN A 43 -13.85 -47.77 36.06
N ILE A 44 -12.94 -48.69 36.46
CA ILE A 44 -12.36 -48.66 37.80
C ILE A 44 -10.82 -48.50 37.71
N ILE A 45 -10.13 -49.35 36.95
CA ILE A 45 -8.66 -49.36 36.92
C ILE A 45 -8.13 -48.17 36.08
N ASP A 46 -8.66 -47.98 34.89
CA ASP A 46 -8.21 -46.94 33.94
C ASP A 46 -9.10 -45.69 33.99
N TYR A 47 -9.98 -45.56 35.02
CA TYR A 47 -10.95 -44.48 35.12
C TYR A 47 -10.30 -43.09 35.04
N GLU A 48 -9.25 -42.86 35.82
CA GLU A 48 -8.55 -41.56 35.83
C GLU A 48 -7.97 -41.22 34.47
N HIS A 49 -7.33 -42.19 33.82
CA HIS A 49 -6.74 -42.00 32.49
C HIS A 49 -7.80 -41.68 31.43
N PHE A 50 -8.96 -42.36 31.45
CA PHE A 50 -10.04 -42.06 30.51
C PHE A 50 -10.83 -40.80 30.88
N ALA A 51 -10.94 -40.49 32.17
CA ALA A 51 -11.52 -39.22 32.64
C ALA A 51 -10.68 -38.02 32.21
N GLU A 52 -9.34 -38.07 32.36
CA GLU A 52 -8.45 -37.05 31.86
C GLU A 52 -8.52 -36.86 30.33
N ARG A 53 -8.51 -37.96 29.58
CA ARG A 53 -8.71 -37.93 28.12
C ARG A 53 -10.07 -37.37 27.73
N SER A 54 -11.13 -37.74 28.44
CA SER A 54 -12.48 -37.23 28.23
C SER A 54 -12.57 -35.74 28.54
N GLN A 55 -11.91 -35.29 29.63
CA GLN A 55 -11.83 -33.88 29.98
C GLN A 55 -10.97 -33.10 28.96
N GLY A 56 -9.80 -33.62 28.58
CA GLY A 56 -8.95 -33.01 27.54
C GLY A 56 -9.66 -32.88 26.17
N ASN A 57 -10.52 -33.83 25.82
CA ASN A 57 -11.31 -33.75 24.59
C ASN A 57 -12.55 -32.82 24.68
N ARG A 58 -12.94 -32.41 25.90
CA ARG A 58 -14.07 -31.47 26.11
C ARG A 58 -13.67 -30.01 26.01
N PHE A 59 -12.38 -29.69 26.17
CA PHE A 59 -11.87 -28.32 26.11
C PHE A 59 -11.16 -28.08 24.80
N ARG A 60 -11.51 -26.98 24.16
CA ARG A 60 -10.83 -26.46 22.96
C ARG A 60 -10.39 -25.06 23.23
N ILE A 61 -9.19 -24.72 22.77
CA ILE A 61 -8.69 -23.35 22.75
C ILE A 61 -9.29 -22.66 21.53
N GLU A 62 -10.00 -21.58 21.76
CA GLU A 62 -10.48 -20.66 20.73
C GLU A 62 -9.62 -19.40 20.77
N ALA A 63 -9.04 -19.05 19.64
CA ALA A 63 -8.30 -17.81 19.52
C ALA A 63 -9.25 -16.62 19.42
N LEU A 64 -8.93 -15.56 20.15
CA LEU A 64 -9.65 -14.28 20.13
C LEU A 64 -8.81 -13.28 19.34
N PRO A 65 -9.27 -12.79 18.18
CA PRO A 65 -8.51 -11.82 17.40
C PRO A 65 -8.39 -10.51 18.16
N PRO A 66 -7.24 -9.82 18.06
CA PRO A 66 -7.06 -8.51 18.65
C PRO A 66 -7.83 -7.44 17.87
N ASN A 67 -8.09 -6.31 18.52
CA ASN A 67 -8.54 -5.11 17.83
C ASN A 67 -7.36 -4.45 17.13
N ARG A 68 -7.50 -4.20 15.83
CA ARG A 68 -6.49 -3.52 15.04
C ARG A 68 -6.31 -2.07 15.49
N GLY A 69 -5.07 -1.58 15.59
CA GLY A 69 -4.75 -0.20 15.94
C GLY A 69 -5.40 0.82 15.00
N LEU A 70 -5.69 2.01 15.51
CA LEU A 70 -6.26 3.12 14.73
C LEU A 70 -5.15 3.87 13.99
N ILE A 71 -5.51 4.58 12.92
CA ILE A 71 -4.56 5.43 12.20
C ILE A 71 -5.11 6.86 12.23
N TYR A 72 -4.27 7.79 12.62
CA TYR A 72 -4.58 9.21 12.74
C TYR A 72 -3.68 10.06 11.85
N ASP A 73 -4.17 11.23 11.44
CA ASP A 73 -3.33 12.26 10.83
C ASP A 73 -2.49 13.00 11.89
N ARG A 74 -1.65 13.93 11.47
CA ARG A 74 -0.81 14.74 12.36
C ARG A 74 -1.59 15.61 13.37
N LYS A 75 -2.86 15.90 13.07
CA LYS A 75 -3.77 16.68 13.94
C LYS A 75 -4.66 15.79 14.81
N GLY A 76 -4.50 14.46 14.75
CA GLY A 76 -5.28 13.48 15.52
C GLY A 76 -6.65 13.17 14.92
N ARG A 77 -6.91 13.50 13.65
CA ARG A 77 -8.14 13.11 12.96
C ARG A 77 -8.02 11.65 12.49
N VAL A 78 -9.12 10.92 12.62
CA VAL A 78 -9.16 9.49 12.29
C VAL A 78 -9.09 9.28 10.77
N LEU A 79 -8.13 8.51 10.32
CA LEU A 79 -7.95 8.10 8.91
C LEU A 79 -8.32 6.62 8.68
N ALA A 80 -8.18 5.79 9.72
CA ALA A 80 -8.63 4.40 9.68
C ALA A 80 -9.08 3.95 11.08
N GLU A 81 -10.27 3.37 11.16
CA GLU A 81 -10.94 2.94 12.38
C GLU A 81 -11.56 1.56 12.24
N ASN A 82 -12.07 1.03 13.34
CA ASN A 82 -12.79 -0.25 13.35
C ASN A 82 -14.24 0.00 13.75
N LEU A 83 -15.18 -0.15 12.82
CA LEU A 83 -16.60 0.05 13.06
C LEU A 83 -17.30 -1.29 13.32
N PRO A 84 -18.25 -1.35 14.25
CA PRO A 84 -19.11 -2.50 14.39
C PRO A 84 -20.00 -2.63 13.16
N ALA A 85 -19.95 -3.79 12.52
CA ALA A 85 -20.80 -4.13 11.39
C ALA A 85 -21.43 -5.50 11.61
N TYR A 86 -22.63 -5.70 11.11
CA TYR A 86 -23.28 -6.99 11.14
C TYR A 86 -22.90 -7.78 9.90
N GLN A 87 -22.23 -8.91 10.13
CA GLN A 87 -21.86 -9.87 9.08
C GLN A 87 -22.93 -10.94 8.96
N LEU A 88 -23.26 -11.31 7.71
CA LEU A 88 -24.15 -12.45 7.45
C LEU A 88 -23.30 -13.72 7.39
N GLU A 89 -23.57 -14.66 8.31
CA GLU A 89 -22.83 -15.91 8.43
C GLU A 89 -23.78 -17.10 8.20
N LEU A 90 -23.26 -18.15 7.57
CA LEU A 90 -23.95 -19.42 7.34
C LEU A 90 -23.16 -20.56 7.98
N VAL A 91 -23.81 -21.37 8.82
CA VAL A 91 -23.23 -22.60 9.41
C VAL A 91 -23.71 -23.80 8.59
N PRO A 92 -22.86 -24.40 7.74
CA PRO A 92 -23.29 -25.39 6.74
C PRO A 92 -23.99 -26.62 7.31
N GLU A 93 -23.64 -27.08 8.52
CA GLU A 93 -24.27 -28.24 9.14
C GLU A 93 -25.70 -27.99 9.63
N GLN A 94 -26.08 -26.72 9.82
CA GLN A 94 -27.39 -26.28 10.29
C GLN A 94 -28.34 -25.96 9.15
N VAL A 95 -27.83 -25.90 7.92
CA VAL A 95 -28.59 -25.58 6.72
C VAL A 95 -29.02 -26.86 6.04
N PRO A 96 -30.34 -27.13 5.90
CA PRO A 96 -30.86 -28.35 5.28
C PRO A 96 -30.48 -28.48 3.80
N ASP A 97 -30.58 -27.38 3.06
CA ASP A 97 -30.24 -27.26 1.64
C ASP A 97 -29.47 -25.95 1.42
N VAL A 98 -28.19 -26.09 1.10
CA VAL A 98 -27.29 -24.93 0.94
C VAL A 98 -27.60 -24.17 -0.35
N GLU A 99 -27.85 -24.87 -1.46
CA GLU A 99 -28.14 -24.28 -2.77
C GLU A 99 -29.44 -23.47 -2.72
N ASP A 100 -30.55 -24.06 -2.24
CA ASP A 100 -31.83 -23.35 -2.06
C ASP A 100 -31.67 -22.14 -1.12
N THR A 101 -30.92 -22.30 -0.04
CA THR A 101 -30.71 -21.21 0.94
C THR A 101 -29.96 -20.03 0.33
N LEU A 102 -28.88 -20.28 -0.44
CA LEU A 102 -28.13 -19.24 -1.13
C LEU A 102 -28.98 -18.51 -2.18
N ASP A 103 -29.74 -19.28 -2.97
CA ASP A 103 -30.65 -18.68 -3.97
C ASP A 103 -31.73 -17.80 -3.34
N ARG A 104 -32.30 -18.23 -2.22
CA ARG A 104 -33.29 -17.42 -1.47
C ARG A 104 -32.69 -16.17 -0.84
N LEU A 105 -31.46 -16.27 -0.30
CA LEU A 105 -30.72 -15.08 0.20
C LEU A 105 -30.41 -14.09 -0.92
N ALA A 106 -30.09 -14.59 -2.12
CA ALA A 106 -29.90 -13.76 -3.30
C ALA A 106 -31.21 -13.10 -3.77
N ALA A 107 -32.33 -13.84 -3.70
CA ALA A 107 -33.66 -13.30 -4.02
C ALA A 107 -34.09 -12.19 -3.04
N LEU A 108 -33.67 -12.25 -1.77
CA LEU A 108 -33.86 -11.19 -0.76
C LEU A 108 -32.90 -10.00 -0.95
N GLY A 109 -31.93 -10.09 -1.87
CA GLY A 109 -30.92 -9.05 -2.10
C GLY A 109 -29.87 -8.96 -0.99
N LEU A 110 -29.70 -10.00 -0.18
CA LEU A 110 -28.72 -10.07 0.92
C LEU A 110 -27.34 -10.50 0.42
N ILE A 111 -27.28 -11.28 -0.65
CA ILE A 111 -26.05 -11.68 -1.35
C ILE A 111 -26.24 -11.48 -2.85
N ARG A 112 -25.13 -11.40 -3.60
CA ARG A 112 -25.17 -11.32 -5.06
C ARG A 112 -25.21 -12.72 -5.67
N ARG A 113 -26.01 -12.93 -6.72
CA ARG A 113 -26.06 -14.23 -7.41
C ARG A 113 -24.73 -14.66 -7.99
N GLU A 114 -23.93 -13.70 -8.46
CA GLU A 114 -22.59 -13.96 -9.02
C GLU A 114 -21.60 -14.54 -7.99
N ASP A 115 -21.83 -14.32 -6.68
CA ASP A 115 -20.99 -14.83 -5.60
C ASP A 115 -21.35 -16.25 -5.14
N ILE A 116 -22.50 -16.80 -5.56
CA ILE A 116 -22.97 -18.13 -5.13
C ILE A 116 -21.94 -19.23 -5.40
N PRO A 117 -21.32 -19.36 -6.60
CA PRO A 117 -20.32 -20.42 -6.83
C PRO A 117 -19.12 -20.34 -5.91
N ARG A 118 -18.74 -19.13 -5.49
CA ARG A 118 -17.67 -18.91 -4.51
C ARG A 118 -18.06 -19.41 -3.12
N TYR A 119 -19.30 -19.13 -2.68
CA TYR A 119 -19.78 -19.59 -1.39
C TYR A 119 -19.92 -21.11 -1.35
N GLU A 120 -20.43 -21.73 -2.40
CA GLU A 120 -20.49 -23.19 -2.55
C GLU A 120 -19.11 -23.85 -2.44
N SER A 121 -18.11 -23.27 -3.12
CA SER A 121 -16.73 -23.73 -3.04
C SER A 121 -16.17 -23.62 -1.61
N LEU A 122 -16.37 -22.49 -0.92
CA LEU A 122 -15.92 -22.29 0.46
C LEU A 122 -16.60 -23.29 1.43
N ILE A 123 -17.88 -23.53 1.25
CA ILE A 123 -18.67 -24.48 2.06
C ILE A 123 -18.21 -25.93 1.82
N ALA A 124 -17.94 -26.28 0.56
CA ALA A 124 -17.53 -27.65 0.18
C ALA A 124 -16.16 -28.04 0.73
N HIS A 125 -15.22 -27.08 0.81
CA HIS A 125 -13.85 -27.33 1.25
C HIS A 125 -13.60 -27.01 2.73
N GLY A 126 -14.56 -26.37 3.40
CA GLY A 126 -14.46 -25.99 4.82
C GLY A 126 -15.06 -27.00 5.79
N PRO A 127 -14.74 -26.89 7.10
CA PRO A 127 -15.40 -27.64 8.14
C PRO A 127 -16.87 -27.26 8.27
N ARG A 128 -17.80 -28.19 8.17
CA ARG A 128 -19.24 -27.94 8.14
C ARG A 128 -19.82 -27.27 9.40
N PHE A 129 -19.12 -27.35 10.53
CA PHE A 129 -19.53 -26.74 11.80
C PHE A 129 -19.04 -25.29 11.94
N LYS A 130 -18.10 -24.82 11.08
CA LYS A 130 -17.61 -23.45 11.12
C LYS A 130 -18.53 -22.52 10.30
N PRO A 131 -18.82 -21.31 10.81
CA PRO A 131 -19.56 -20.33 10.04
C PRO A 131 -18.74 -19.87 8.82
N VAL A 132 -19.43 -19.72 7.70
CA VAL A 132 -18.90 -19.11 6.47
C VAL A 132 -19.53 -17.74 6.35
N THR A 133 -18.69 -16.69 6.25
CA THR A 133 -19.15 -15.32 6.05
C THR A 133 -19.60 -15.15 4.61
N LEU A 134 -20.90 -14.87 4.43
CA LEU A 134 -21.49 -14.57 3.13
C LEU A 134 -21.39 -13.09 2.80
N ARG A 135 -21.48 -12.19 3.81
CA ARG A 135 -21.37 -10.76 3.62
C ARG A 135 -20.76 -10.09 4.85
N PHE A 136 -19.79 -9.22 4.64
CA PHE A 136 -19.02 -8.58 5.73
C PHE A 136 -19.75 -7.40 6.37
N ARG A 137 -20.72 -6.80 5.68
CA ARG A 137 -21.50 -5.69 6.21
C ARG A 137 -22.92 -5.71 5.64
N LEU A 138 -23.89 -5.77 6.52
CA LEU A 138 -25.30 -5.53 6.23
C LEU A 138 -25.67 -4.09 6.57
N SER A 139 -26.44 -3.46 5.71
CA SER A 139 -27.08 -2.18 6.00
C SER A 139 -28.28 -2.36 6.96
N GLU A 140 -28.69 -1.31 7.66
CA GLU A 140 -29.88 -1.37 8.53
C GLU A 140 -31.15 -1.90 7.83
N PRO A 141 -31.47 -1.50 6.59
CA PRO A 141 -32.62 -2.08 5.86
C PRO A 141 -32.45 -3.58 5.58
N GLU A 142 -31.22 -4.04 5.29
CA GLU A 142 -30.92 -5.46 5.07
C GLU A 142 -31.04 -6.29 6.35
N ILE A 143 -30.53 -5.75 7.46
CA ILE A 143 -30.69 -6.37 8.80
C ILE A 143 -32.17 -6.50 9.14
N SER A 144 -32.94 -5.44 8.96
CA SER A 144 -34.38 -5.43 9.24
C SER A 144 -35.13 -6.43 8.37
N ARG A 145 -34.80 -6.51 7.08
CA ARG A 145 -35.37 -7.48 6.13
C ARG A 145 -35.06 -8.90 6.52
N PHE A 146 -33.78 -9.19 6.82
CA PHE A 146 -33.39 -10.52 7.24
C PHE A 146 -33.99 -10.91 8.59
N ALA A 147 -34.07 -9.99 9.56
CA ALA A 147 -34.63 -10.26 10.89
C ALA A 147 -36.08 -10.79 10.82
N ILE A 148 -36.89 -10.26 9.87
CA ILE A 148 -38.25 -10.73 9.64
C ILE A 148 -38.27 -12.15 9.08
N GLU A 149 -37.36 -12.44 8.15
CA GLU A 149 -37.30 -13.72 7.44
C GLU A 149 -36.43 -14.78 8.14
N ARG A 150 -35.71 -14.40 9.20
CA ARG A 150 -34.73 -15.24 9.94
C ARG A 150 -35.28 -16.63 10.30
N PRO A 151 -36.54 -16.80 10.76
CA PRO A 151 -37.07 -18.14 11.07
C PRO A 151 -37.11 -19.11 9.86
N ARG A 152 -37.06 -18.59 8.65
CA ARG A 152 -37.07 -19.36 7.40
C ARG A 152 -35.69 -19.75 6.90
N PHE A 153 -34.62 -19.29 7.59
CA PHE A 153 -33.22 -19.53 7.23
C PHE A 153 -32.46 -20.22 8.36
N PRO A 154 -32.78 -21.48 8.67
CA PRO A 154 -32.04 -22.22 9.71
C PRO A 154 -30.56 -22.29 9.32
N GLY A 155 -29.68 -22.03 10.28
CA GLY A 155 -28.23 -22.01 10.08
C GLY A 155 -27.65 -20.74 9.47
N VAL A 156 -28.48 -19.73 9.18
CA VAL A 156 -28.03 -18.39 8.77
C VAL A 156 -28.34 -17.40 9.88
N ASP A 157 -27.35 -16.56 10.22
CA ASP A 157 -27.53 -15.51 11.22
C ASP A 157 -26.62 -14.31 10.91
N PHE A 158 -26.87 -13.18 11.57
CA PHE A 158 -25.97 -12.05 11.55
C PHE A 158 -25.25 -11.88 12.89
N GLN A 159 -23.97 -11.60 12.81
CA GLN A 159 -23.11 -11.42 13.99
C GLN A 159 -22.42 -10.07 13.95
N PRO A 160 -22.36 -9.35 15.10
CA PRO A 160 -21.58 -8.11 15.18
C PRO A 160 -20.09 -8.45 15.11
N ARG A 161 -19.38 -7.80 14.20
CA ARG A 161 -17.92 -7.90 14.03
C ARG A 161 -17.36 -6.51 13.84
N LEU A 162 -16.11 -6.29 14.23
CA LEU A 162 -15.38 -5.08 13.88
C LEU A 162 -14.85 -5.21 12.45
N VAL A 163 -15.15 -4.22 11.63
CA VAL A 163 -14.70 -4.12 10.24
C VAL A 163 -13.89 -2.85 10.08
N ARG A 164 -12.76 -2.95 9.39
CA ARG A 164 -11.91 -1.80 9.09
C ARG A 164 -12.65 -0.82 8.20
N HIS A 165 -12.58 0.45 8.56
CA HIS A 165 -13.24 1.56 7.87
C HIS A 165 -12.28 2.73 7.69
N TYR A 166 -12.34 3.34 6.51
CA TYR A 166 -11.52 4.48 6.09
C TYR A 166 -12.46 5.65 5.80
N PRO A 167 -12.64 6.63 6.73
CA PRO A 167 -13.61 7.72 6.58
C PRO A 167 -13.41 8.57 5.33
N ASP A 168 -12.14 8.93 5.03
CA ASP A 168 -11.75 9.68 3.83
C ASP A 168 -11.09 8.74 2.80
N GLY A 169 -11.66 7.55 2.57
CA GLY A 169 -11.04 6.40 1.93
C GLY A 169 -10.24 6.70 0.66
N GLU A 170 -10.85 7.30 -0.36
CA GLU A 170 -10.20 7.57 -1.64
C GLU A 170 -9.00 8.53 -1.52
N LEU A 171 -9.04 9.49 -0.58
CA LEU A 171 -7.95 10.46 -0.40
C LEU A 171 -6.64 9.80 0.03
N PHE A 172 -6.72 8.72 0.80
CA PHE A 172 -5.55 8.08 1.41
C PHE A 172 -5.30 6.65 0.94
N ALA A 173 -6.08 6.15 -0.03
CA ALA A 173 -6.02 4.75 -0.47
C ALA A 173 -4.59 4.30 -0.84
N HIS A 174 -3.82 5.14 -1.52
CA HIS A 174 -2.45 4.83 -1.93
C HIS A 174 -1.42 4.93 -0.81
N VAL A 175 -1.71 5.65 0.27
CA VAL A 175 -0.77 5.86 1.39
C VAL A 175 -1.09 4.89 2.52
N ILE A 176 -2.32 4.96 3.04
CA ILE A 176 -2.75 4.07 4.13
C ILE A 176 -2.86 2.64 3.61
N GLY A 177 -3.35 2.47 2.39
CA GLY A 177 -3.65 1.16 1.84
C GLY A 177 -4.98 0.62 2.37
N TYR A 178 -5.08 -0.71 2.41
CA TYR A 178 -6.30 -1.39 2.87
C TYR A 178 -5.98 -2.74 3.50
N VAL A 179 -6.91 -3.24 4.30
CA VAL A 179 -6.92 -4.61 4.78
C VAL A 179 -7.74 -5.49 3.83
N GLY A 180 -7.33 -6.74 3.70
CA GLY A 180 -8.05 -7.73 2.89
C GLY A 180 -7.91 -9.13 3.49
N ALA A 181 -8.69 -10.08 2.98
CA ALA A 181 -8.65 -11.46 3.45
C ALA A 181 -7.25 -12.07 3.35
N LEU A 182 -6.87 -12.88 4.33
CA LEU A 182 -5.61 -13.63 4.33
C LEU A 182 -5.54 -14.54 3.10
N SER A 183 -4.48 -14.43 2.32
CA SER A 183 -4.15 -15.30 1.19
C SER A 183 -3.17 -16.39 1.60
N ALA A 184 -2.96 -17.38 0.74
CA ALA A 184 -1.92 -18.40 0.96
C ALA A 184 -0.53 -17.79 1.12
N ASP A 185 -0.19 -16.80 0.29
CA ASP A 185 1.11 -16.09 0.35
C ASP A 185 1.28 -15.32 1.67
N ASP A 186 0.19 -14.77 2.23
CA ASP A 186 0.26 -14.10 3.54
C ASP A 186 0.55 -15.12 4.65
N LEU A 187 -0.06 -16.31 4.60
CA LEU A 187 0.15 -17.37 5.59
C LEU A 187 1.57 -17.96 5.54
N GLU A 188 2.25 -17.90 4.39
CA GLU A 188 3.66 -18.28 4.28
C GLU A 188 4.60 -17.23 4.92
N ARG A 189 4.18 -15.98 4.93
CA ARG A 189 4.97 -14.84 5.42
C ARG A 189 4.72 -14.51 6.89
N LEU A 190 3.49 -14.70 7.35
CA LEU A 190 3.04 -14.34 8.69
C LEU A 190 3.11 -15.55 9.63
N ASP A 191 3.31 -15.30 10.93
CA ASP A 191 3.25 -16.36 11.95
C ASP A 191 1.79 -16.83 12.13
N PRO A 192 1.47 -18.09 11.82
CA PRO A 192 0.10 -18.61 11.96
C PRO A 192 -0.44 -18.54 13.39
N ALA A 193 0.44 -18.54 14.41
CA ALA A 193 0.03 -18.43 15.81
C ALA A 193 -0.42 -17.01 16.13
N ALA A 194 0.32 -15.99 15.67
CA ALA A 194 -0.03 -14.58 15.84
C ALA A 194 -1.33 -14.20 15.10
N TYR A 195 -1.65 -14.89 13.99
CA TYR A 195 -2.87 -14.64 13.19
C TYR A 195 -4.01 -15.62 13.49
N ALA A 196 -3.90 -16.38 14.59
CA ALA A 196 -4.97 -17.27 15.00
C ALA A 196 -6.28 -16.50 15.27
N GLY A 197 -7.36 -16.88 14.60
CA GLY A 197 -8.65 -16.20 14.68
C GLY A 197 -8.80 -14.93 13.85
N THR A 198 -7.73 -14.39 13.26
CA THR A 198 -7.75 -13.24 12.37
C THR A 198 -8.08 -13.66 10.94
N ALA A 199 -8.94 -12.91 10.27
CA ALA A 199 -9.35 -13.17 8.89
C ALA A 199 -8.73 -12.20 7.86
N HIS A 200 -8.19 -11.07 8.30
CA HIS A 200 -7.70 -9.98 7.46
C HIS A 200 -6.28 -9.56 7.85
N THR A 201 -5.54 -9.04 6.88
CA THR A 201 -4.21 -8.44 7.06
C THR A 201 -4.07 -7.22 6.16
N GLY A 202 -3.13 -6.33 6.46
CA GLY A 202 -2.79 -5.21 5.58
C GLY A 202 -2.18 -5.67 4.26
N LYS A 203 -2.72 -5.18 3.14
CA LYS A 203 -2.33 -5.58 1.79
C LYS A 203 -1.40 -4.59 1.11
N THR A 204 -1.58 -3.32 1.36
CA THR A 204 -0.80 -2.23 0.74
C THR A 204 -0.56 -1.11 1.75
N GLY A 205 0.26 -0.13 1.39
CA GLY A 205 0.46 1.10 2.16
C GLY A 205 0.97 0.89 3.59
N VAL A 206 0.64 1.82 4.47
CA VAL A 206 0.96 1.79 5.91
C VAL A 206 0.35 0.56 6.58
N GLU A 207 -0.88 0.17 6.19
CA GLU A 207 -1.55 -1.03 6.70
C GLU A 207 -0.68 -2.30 6.56
N ARG A 208 0.05 -2.43 5.45
CA ARG A 208 0.95 -3.57 5.21
C ARG A 208 2.32 -3.36 5.86
N PHE A 209 2.87 -2.16 5.76
CA PHE A 209 4.23 -1.89 6.23
C PHE A 209 4.34 -1.95 7.75
N ARG A 210 3.28 -1.47 8.44
CA ARG A 210 3.16 -1.47 9.91
C ARG A 210 2.20 -2.53 10.42
N GLU A 211 2.07 -3.63 9.69
CA GLU A 211 1.17 -4.73 10.05
C GLU A 211 1.43 -5.26 11.46
N ALA A 212 2.70 -5.42 11.84
CA ALA A 212 3.08 -5.99 13.12
C ALA A 212 2.62 -5.11 14.31
N GLU A 213 2.74 -3.79 14.18
CA GLU A 213 2.30 -2.83 15.19
C GLU A 213 0.77 -2.70 15.21
N LEU A 214 0.15 -2.63 14.02
CA LEU A 214 -1.29 -2.43 13.90
C LEU A 214 -2.12 -3.66 14.29
N HIS A 215 -1.60 -4.88 14.07
CA HIS A 215 -2.38 -6.11 14.27
C HIS A 215 -2.66 -6.38 15.75
N GLY A 216 -1.64 -6.27 16.61
CA GLY A 216 -1.72 -6.65 18.02
C GLY A 216 -1.56 -8.15 18.25
N ASP A 217 -1.76 -8.61 19.49
CA ASP A 217 -1.55 -10.00 19.89
C ASP A 217 -2.87 -10.70 20.16
N PRO A 218 -3.11 -11.91 19.60
CA PRO A 218 -4.33 -12.65 19.83
C PRO A 218 -4.43 -13.13 21.28
N GLY A 219 -5.63 -13.06 21.83
CA GLY A 219 -5.97 -13.73 23.08
C GLY A 219 -6.46 -15.15 22.82
N TYR A 220 -6.78 -15.85 23.90
CA TYR A 220 -7.41 -17.16 23.82
C TYR A 220 -8.42 -17.35 24.93
N ARG A 221 -9.41 -18.21 24.67
CA ARG A 221 -10.32 -18.71 25.69
C ARG A 221 -10.52 -20.22 25.51
N GLN A 222 -10.69 -20.90 26.63
CA GLN A 222 -11.10 -22.30 26.60
C GLN A 222 -12.63 -22.38 26.46
N ILE A 223 -13.09 -23.18 25.51
CA ILE A 223 -14.50 -23.47 25.29
C ILE A 223 -14.75 -24.98 25.51
N VAL A 224 -15.95 -25.30 26.02
CA VAL A 224 -16.40 -26.71 26.15
C VAL A 224 -17.04 -27.13 24.84
N ILE A 225 -16.56 -28.23 24.28
CA ILE A 225 -17.13 -28.86 23.07
C ILE A 225 -17.67 -30.24 23.37
N ASN A 226 -18.70 -30.64 22.62
CA ASN A 226 -19.20 -32.03 22.64
C ASN A 226 -18.37 -32.94 21.71
N ALA A 227 -18.73 -34.22 21.68
CA ALA A 227 -18.05 -35.23 20.83
C ALA A 227 -18.12 -34.94 19.33
N SER A 228 -19.02 -34.06 18.89
CA SER A 228 -19.15 -33.60 17.51
C SER A 228 -18.37 -32.29 17.25
N GLY A 229 -17.60 -31.78 18.23
CA GLY A 229 -16.84 -30.51 18.11
C GLY A 229 -17.67 -29.25 18.28
N ARG A 230 -18.94 -29.34 18.68
CA ARG A 230 -19.83 -28.18 18.88
C ARG A 230 -19.63 -27.58 20.26
N GLN A 231 -19.63 -26.27 20.37
CA GLN A 231 -19.59 -25.56 21.65
C GLN A 231 -20.85 -25.86 22.46
N VAL A 232 -20.65 -26.21 23.74
CA VAL A 232 -21.74 -26.44 24.70
C VAL A 232 -21.77 -25.23 25.65
N PRO A 233 -22.94 -24.61 25.84
CA PRO A 233 -23.09 -23.57 26.87
C PRO A 233 -22.76 -24.15 28.23
N VAL A 234 -21.89 -23.51 28.99
CA VAL A 234 -21.54 -23.87 30.35
C VAL A 234 -22.31 -22.98 31.29
N ASP A 235 -23.06 -23.57 32.24
CA ASP A 235 -23.72 -22.81 33.31
C ASP A 235 -22.64 -22.09 34.13
N PRO A 236 -22.71 -20.74 34.32
CA PRO A 236 -21.72 -20.00 35.10
C PRO A 236 -21.53 -20.50 36.54
N ARG A 237 -22.48 -21.30 37.01
CA ARG A 237 -22.45 -21.96 38.33
C ARG A 237 -21.77 -23.32 38.34
N ASP A 238 -21.42 -23.84 37.18
CA ASP A 238 -20.75 -25.14 37.08
C ASP A 238 -19.26 -24.99 37.43
N VAL A 239 -18.71 -25.96 38.16
CA VAL A 239 -17.29 -26.03 38.51
C VAL A 239 -16.41 -25.97 37.24
N ALA A 240 -16.91 -26.51 36.12
CA ALA A 240 -16.24 -26.43 34.83
C ALA A 240 -16.06 -24.95 34.33
N ALA A 241 -16.99 -24.05 34.66
CA ALA A 241 -16.90 -22.64 34.29
C ALA A 241 -15.75 -21.91 35.00
N SER A 242 -15.46 -22.30 36.26
CA SER A 242 -14.37 -21.72 37.04
C SER A 242 -12.97 -22.20 36.61
N MET A 243 -12.91 -23.30 35.82
CA MET A 243 -11.66 -23.89 35.32
C MET A 243 -11.30 -23.39 33.90
N LEU A 244 -12.16 -22.60 33.25
CA LEU A 244 -11.88 -22.09 31.90
C LEU A 244 -10.81 -21.00 31.96
N ALA A 245 -9.64 -21.33 31.43
CA ALA A 245 -8.55 -20.36 31.27
C ALA A 245 -8.80 -19.50 30.03
N GLY A 246 -8.37 -18.27 30.09
CA GLY A 246 -8.39 -17.36 28.95
C GLY A 246 -7.46 -16.18 29.18
N GLU A 247 -7.00 -15.62 28.10
CA GLU A 247 -6.21 -14.40 28.06
C GLU A 247 -6.86 -13.44 27.08
N ALA A 248 -7.05 -12.21 27.50
CA ALA A 248 -7.63 -11.19 26.63
C ALA A 248 -6.65 -10.82 25.52
N PRO A 249 -7.14 -10.57 24.30
CA PRO A 249 -6.29 -10.11 23.21
C PRO A 249 -5.71 -8.73 23.54
N GLN A 250 -4.47 -8.48 23.12
CA GLN A 250 -3.84 -7.17 23.22
C GLN A 250 -4.10 -6.41 21.91
N PRO A 251 -4.74 -5.22 21.97
CA PRO A 251 -4.98 -4.44 20.75
C PRO A 251 -3.68 -3.96 20.15
N GLY A 252 -3.67 -3.79 18.81
CA GLY A 252 -2.54 -3.21 18.10
C GLY A 252 -2.31 -1.75 18.48
N GLU A 253 -1.08 -1.28 18.29
CA GLU A 253 -0.71 0.13 18.50
C GLU A 253 -1.43 1.02 17.48
N SER A 254 -1.87 2.19 17.94
CA SER A 254 -2.39 3.23 17.06
C SER A 254 -1.24 4.02 16.45
N LEU A 255 -1.37 4.43 15.18
CA LEU A 255 -0.36 5.19 14.47
C LEU A 255 -0.80 6.65 14.28
N TYR A 256 0.12 7.57 14.49
CA TYR A 256 -0.03 8.98 14.13
C TYR A 256 0.87 9.26 12.93
N LEU A 257 0.25 9.62 11.82
CA LEU A 257 0.98 9.92 10.58
C LEU A 257 1.37 11.39 10.53
N SER A 258 2.44 11.69 9.80
CA SER A 258 2.87 13.04 9.47
C SER A 258 1.96 13.74 8.45
N LEU A 259 1.06 12.98 7.80
CA LEU A 259 0.09 13.47 6.81
C LEU A 259 -0.87 14.50 7.41
N ASP A 260 -1.21 15.51 6.62
CA ASP A 260 -2.24 16.49 6.92
C ASP A 260 -3.46 16.26 6.01
N LEU A 261 -4.63 15.98 6.59
CA LEU A 261 -5.86 15.69 5.84
C LEU A 261 -6.27 16.87 4.94
N ASP A 262 -6.14 18.12 5.43
CA ASP A 262 -6.55 19.29 4.65
C ASP A 262 -5.61 19.47 3.46
N LEU A 263 -4.30 19.34 3.68
CA LEU A 263 -3.30 19.43 2.63
C LEU A 263 -3.45 18.32 1.58
N GLN A 264 -3.74 17.09 2.01
CA GLN A 264 -4.01 15.96 1.12
C GLN A 264 -5.24 16.22 0.24
N ARG A 265 -6.30 16.81 0.82
CA ARG A 265 -7.52 17.16 0.10
C ARG A 265 -7.25 18.25 -0.94
N VAL A 266 -6.61 19.35 -0.55
CA VAL A 266 -6.23 20.43 -1.47
C VAL A 266 -5.36 19.91 -2.63
N ALA A 267 -4.37 19.07 -2.33
CA ALA A 267 -3.51 18.47 -3.34
C ALA A 267 -4.29 17.59 -4.33
N THR A 268 -5.27 16.83 -3.83
CA THR A 268 -6.13 15.96 -4.67
C THR A 268 -7.07 16.80 -5.55
N GLU A 269 -7.73 17.80 -4.97
CA GLU A 269 -8.63 18.71 -5.68
C GLU A 269 -7.90 19.52 -6.75
N ALA A 270 -6.67 19.98 -6.45
CA ALA A 270 -5.86 20.72 -7.41
C ALA A 270 -5.43 19.88 -8.63
N LEU A 271 -5.30 18.56 -8.50
CA LEU A 271 -5.11 17.67 -9.65
C LEU A 271 -6.35 17.59 -10.54
N ALA A 272 -7.53 17.91 -10.03
CA ALA A 272 -8.79 17.98 -10.78
C ALA A 272 -9.07 16.71 -11.61
N GLY A 273 -8.85 15.53 -11.03
CA GLY A 273 -9.05 14.23 -11.67
C GLY A 273 -8.02 13.86 -12.75
N ARG A 274 -6.99 14.70 -12.98
CA ARG A 274 -5.90 14.35 -13.90
C ARG A 274 -5.06 13.22 -13.36
N ARG A 275 -4.50 12.41 -14.25
CA ARG A 275 -3.49 11.41 -13.90
C ARG A 275 -2.23 12.11 -13.44
N GLY A 276 -1.75 11.76 -12.26
CA GLY A 276 -0.56 12.39 -11.73
C GLY A 276 -0.32 12.13 -10.25
N SER A 277 0.59 12.91 -9.69
CA SER A 277 0.98 12.78 -8.30
C SER A 277 1.41 14.13 -7.72
N VAL A 278 1.13 14.33 -6.45
CA VAL A 278 1.64 15.43 -5.63
C VAL A 278 2.27 14.83 -4.38
N VAL A 279 3.52 15.21 -4.10
CA VAL A 279 4.22 14.83 -2.87
C VAL A 279 4.71 16.11 -2.19
N ALA A 280 4.38 16.27 -0.91
CA ALA A 280 4.82 17.37 -0.07
C ALA A 280 5.57 16.83 1.15
N ILE A 281 6.75 17.39 1.45
CA ILE A 281 7.65 16.97 2.53
C ILE A 281 8.03 18.19 3.36
N ASP A 282 8.04 18.06 4.69
CA ASP A 282 8.72 18.98 5.58
C ASP A 282 10.24 18.78 5.45
N PRO A 283 10.98 19.75 4.89
CA PRO A 283 12.41 19.58 4.61
C PRO A 283 13.26 19.53 5.88
N THR A 284 12.72 19.95 7.03
CA THR A 284 13.47 20.05 8.30
C THR A 284 13.63 18.71 9.02
N ASN A 285 12.73 17.75 8.76
CA ASN A 285 12.69 16.47 9.46
C ASN A 285 12.36 15.25 8.57
N GLY A 286 11.85 15.48 7.33
CA GLY A 286 11.47 14.41 6.40
C GLY A 286 10.03 13.92 6.55
N ASP A 287 9.20 14.58 7.36
CA ASP A 287 7.76 14.31 7.44
C ASP A 287 7.09 14.41 6.07
N VAL A 288 6.41 13.36 5.63
CA VAL A 288 5.58 13.42 4.42
C VAL A 288 4.22 14.02 4.80
N LEU A 289 4.00 15.26 4.36
CA LEU A 289 2.81 16.04 4.68
C LEU A 289 1.60 15.70 3.81
N ALA A 290 1.86 15.37 2.54
CA ALA A 290 0.87 14.88 1.59
C ALA A 290 1.53 13.94 0.58
N LEU A 291 0.81 12.91 0.16
CA LEU A 291 1.23 11.96 -0.87
C LEU A 291 0.00 11.52 -1.67
N VAL A 292 -0.19 12.16 -2.81
CA VAL A 292 -1.34 11.96 -3.69
C VAL A 292 -0.94 11.19 -4.93
N SER A 293 -1.73 10.19 -5.28
CA SER A 293 -1.69 9.49 -6.57
C SER A 293 -3.09 9.48 -7.17
N SER A 294 -3.23 9.97 -8.40
CA SER A 294 -4.51 10.08 -9.12
C SER A 294 -4.43 9.37 -10.47
N PRO A 295 -5.50 8.63 -10.90
CA PRO A 295 -6.73 8.37 -10.16
C PRO A 295 -6.51 7.45 -8.96
N THR A 296 -7.53 7.33 -8.13
CA THR A 296 -7.53 6.56 -6.88
C THR A 296 -8.67 5.52 -6.86
N PHE A 297 -8.84 4.83 -5.75
CA PHE A 297 -9.87 3.79 -5.55
C PHE A 297 -10.40 3.84 -4.11
N ASP A 298 -11.59 3.25 -3.87
CA ASP A 298 -12.13 3.12 -2.52
C ASP A 298 -11.54 1.91 -1.77
N PRO A 299 -10.72 2.10 -0.72
CA PRO A 299 -10.15 1.02 0.08
C PRO A 299 -11.21 0.27 0.91
N ASN A 300 -12.36 0.89 1.20
CA ASN A 300 -13.46 0.25 1.91
C ASN A 300 -14.05 -0.93 1.11
N ALA A 301 -14.07 -0.83 -0.21
CA ALA A 301 -14.53 -1.93 -1.07
C ALA A 301 -13.69 -3.21 -0.87
N PHE A 302 -12.39 -3.07 -0.66
CA PHE A 302 -11.49 -4.20 -0.38
C PHE A 302 -11.72 -4.77 1.03
N ALA A 303 -11.88 -3.91 2.03
CA ALA A 303 -12.13 -4.33 3.42
C ALA A 303 -13.48 -5.05 3.58
N LEU A 304 -14.47 -4.69 2.75
CA LEU A 304 -15.80 -5.29 2.74
C LEU A 304 -15.94 -6.52 1.83
N GLY A 305 -14.88 -6.87 1.09
CA GLY A 305 -14.88 -8.00 0.17
C GLY A 305 -15.40 -7.61 -1.21
N MET A 306 -14.50 -7.13 -2.07
CA MET A 306 -14.77 -6.79 -3.47
C MET A 306 -15.07 -8.04 -4.29
N SER A 307 -16.00 -7.95 -5.24
CA SER A 307 -16.26 -9.02 -6.20
C SER A 307 -15.11 -9.18 -7.22
N PRO A 308 -14.96 -10.38 -7.82
CA PRO A 308 -13.98 -10.57 -8.89
C PRO A 308 -14.20 -9.66 -10.09
N SER A 309 -15.46 -9.34 -10.42
CA SER A 309 -15.80 -8.43 -11.53
C SER A 309 -15.41 -6.98 -11.25
N GLU A 310 -15.68 -6.47 -10.03
CA GLU A 310 -15.25 -5.14 -9.58
C GLU A 310 -13.72 -5.02 -9.55
N TYR A 311 -13.04 -6.04 -9.03
CA TYR A 311 -11.57 -6.08 -9.01
C TYR A 311 -10.98 -6.11 -10.43
N ALA A 312 -11.56 -6.92 -11.33
CA ALA A 312 -11.15 -6.98 -12.73
C ALA A 312 -11.37 -5.64 -13.45
N ALA A 313 -12.43 -4.90 -13.13
CA ALA A 313 -12.67 -3.57 -13.68
C ALA A 313 -11.55 -2.60 -13.29
N LEU A 314 -11.14 -2.57 -12.00
CA LEU A 314 -10.03 -1.74 -11.53
C LEU A 314 -8.66 -2.14 -12.14
N LEU A 315 -8.42 -3.45 -12.32
CA LEU A 315 -7.17 -3.94 -12.93
C LEU A 315 -7.05 -3.62 -14.42
N ASN A 316 -8.18 -3.64 -15.15
CA ASN A 316 -8.22 -3.40 -16.58
C ASN A 316 -8.49 -1.93 -16.93
N ASP A 317 -8.66 -1.06 -15.94
CA ASP A 317 -8.83 0.37 -16.16
C ASP A 317 -7.55 0.95 -16.79
N PRO A 318 -7.66 1.57 -17.99
CA PRO A 318 -6.51 2.15 -18.69
C PRO A 318 -5.81 3.28 -17.91
N ASP A 319 -6.48 3.90 -16.94
CA ASP A 319 -5.90 4.94 -16.08
C ASP A 319 -5.23 4.37 -14.82
N GLN A 320 -5.32 3.04 -14.62
CA GLN A 320 -4.61 2.29 -13.58
C GLN A 320 -4.79 2.89 -12.16
N PRO A 321 -6.02 2.93 -11.62
CA PRO A 321 -6.29 3.53 -10.32
C PRO A 321 -5.58 2.82 -9.15
N LEU A 322 -5.19 1.55 -9.30
CA LEU A 322 -4.42 0.81 -8.30
C LEU A 322 -2.91 1.10 -8.31
N PHE A 323 -2.43 1.83 -9.33
CA PHE A 323 -1.01 2.14 -9.47
C PHE A 323 -0.64 3.39 -8.66
N ASN A 324 0.19 3.21 -7.61
CA ASN A 324 0.69 4.34 -6.80
C ASN A 324 1.76 5.12 -7.57
N ARG A 325 1.35 6.21 -8.22
CA ARG A 325 2.21 7.07 -9.02
C ARG A 325 3.26 7.81 -8.21
N ALA A 326 2.98 8.08 -6.94
CA ALA A 326 3.87 8.85 -6.07
C ALA A 326 5.21 8.15 -5.81
N VAL A 327 5.15 6.82 -5.59
CA VAL A 327 6.31 6.01 -5.19
C VAL A 327 6.77 5.01 -6.25
N ARG A 328 5.92 4.71 -7.25
CA ARG A 328 6.21 3.74 -8.31
C ARG A 328 6.25 4.34 -9.70
N GLY A 329 5.59 5.48 -9.91
CA GLY A 329 5.64 6.21 -11.17
C GLY A 329 7.06 6.68 -11.44
N SER A 330 7.64 6.21 -12.53
CA SER A 330 9.02 6.57 -12.94
C SER A 330 8.94 7.42 -14.19
N TYR A 331 9.28 8.71 -14.05
CA TYR A 331 9.16 9.69 -15.10
C TYR A 331 10.53 10.31 -15.42
N PRO A 332 10.82 10.68 -16.68
CA PRO A 332 11.95 11.54 -16.95
C PRO A 332 11.80 12.85 -16.15
N PRO A 333 12.75 13.21 -15.30
CA PRO A 333 12.60 14.39 -14.44
C PRO A 333 12.63 15.72 -15.22
N GLY A 334 13.10 15.71 -16.46
CA GLY A 334 13.22 16.91 -17.25
C GLY A 334 14.06 17.97 -16.57
N SER A 335 13.75 19.22 -16.81
CA SER A 335 14.50 20.37 -16.28
C SER A 335 14.44 20.54 -14.76
N THR A 336 13.69 19.70 -14.02
CA THR A 336 13.64 19.80 -12.54
C THR A 336 14.97 19.47 -11.87
N ILE A 337 15.86 18.71 -12.55
CA ILE A 337 17.19 18.37 -12.02
C ILE A 337 18.25 19.46 -12.24
N LYS A 338 17.97 20.49 -13.06
CA LYS A 338 18.96 21.50 -13.42
C LYS A 338 19.59 22.22 -12.22
N PRO A 339 18.86 22.57 -11.15
CA PRO A 339 19.48 23.14 -9.95
C PRO A 339 20.53 22.23 -9.30
N MET A 340 20.25 20.93 -9.20
CA MET A 340 21.19 19.94 -8.64
C MET A 340 22.41 19.79 -9.54
N LEU A 341 22.21 19.78 -10.85
CA LEU A 341 23.28 19.71 -11.83
C LEU A 341 24.12 20.99 -11.85
N ALA A 342 23.52 22.16 -11.63
CA ALA A 342 24.23 23.44 -11.47
C ALA A 342 25.18 23.38 -10.26
N LEU A 343 24.70 22.91 -9.12
CA LEU A 343 25.53 22.71 -7.93
C LEU A 343 26.67 21.72 -8.19
N ALA A 344 26.39 20.60 -8.86
CA ALA A 344 27.42 19.64 -9.26
C ALA A 344 28.48 20.27 -10.19
N ALA A 345 28.06 21.09 -11.14
CA ALA A 345 28.96 21.77 -12.06
C ALA A 345 29.84 22.80 -11.36
N LEU A 346 29.30 23.58 -10.43
CA LEU A 346 30.05 24.53 -9.60
C LEU A 346 31.04 23.80 -8.69
N ALA A 347 30.59 22.72 -7.99
CA ALA A 347 31.44 21.98 -7.08
C ALA A 347 32.60 21.26 -7.79
N THR A 348 32.41 20.83 -9.02
CA THR A 348 33.45 20.17 -9.84
C THR A 348 34.30 21.11 -10.67
N GLY A 349 34.02 22.43 -10.65
CA GLY A 349 34.71 23.41 -11.47
C GLY A 349 34.39 23.33 -12.97
N ALA A 350 33.36 22.57 -13.35
CA ALA A 350 32.90 22.51 -14.75
C ALA A 350 32.21 23.79 -15.21
N THR A 351 31.77 24.61 -14.27
CA THR A 351 31.27 25.98 -14.50
C THR A 351 31.68 26.91 -13.36
N ASN A 352 31.42 28.19 -13.52
CA ASN A 352 31.51 29.18 -12.46
C ASN A 352 30.38 30.23 -12.63
N LEU A 353 30.18 31.09 -11.64
CA LEU A 353 29.08 32.06 -11.60
C LEU A 353 29.17 33.15 -12.65
N THR A 354 30.34 33.38 -13.25
CA THR A 354 30.57 34.41 -14.25
C THR A 354 30.61 33.90 -15.69
N ARG A 355 30.57 32.57 -15.87
CA ARG A 355 30.54 31.94 -17.20
C ARG A 355 29.27 32.31 -17.94
N ARG A 356 29.41 32.73 -19.18
CA ARG A 356 28.31 33.02 -20.09
C ARG A 356 28.31 32.05 -21.27
N THR A 357 27.12 31.70 -21.71
CA THR A 357 26.87 30.86 -22.88
C THR A 357 25.91 31.58 -23.81
N PHE A 358 26.18 31.55 -25.10
CA PHE A 358 25.26 32.10 -26.10
C PHE A 358 24.30 31.03 -26.60
N CYS A 359 23.06 31.10 -26.14
CA CYS A 359 21.99 30.20 -26.57
C CYS A 359 21.33 30.67 -27.85
N ARG A 360 21.58 29.99 -28.95
CA ARG A 360 20.96 30.22 -30.27
C ARG A 360 19.74 29.33 -30.53
N GLY A 361 19.21 28.63 -29.53
CA GLY A 361 18.07 27.76 -29.65
C GLY A 361 18.41 26.29 -29.93
N PHE A 362 19.67 25.94 -30.07
CA PHE A 362 20.16 24.55 -30.18
C PHE A 362 21.66 24.47 -29.91
N TYR A 363 22.09 23.26 -29.56
CA TYR A 363 23.48 22.86 -29.38
C TYR A 363 23.86 21.76 -30.39
N THR A 364 25.13 21.72 -30.81
CA THR A 364 25.68 20.65 -31.66
C THR A 364 26.98 20.14 -31.08
N LEU A 365 27.14 18.82 -31.03
CA LEU A 365 28.42 18.21 -30.68
C LEU A 365 29.47 18.46 -31.76
N PRO A 366 30.75 18.68 -31.41
CA PRO A 366 31.82 18.78 -32.37
C PRO A 366 31.85 17.57 -33.32
N GLY A 367 31.86 17.84 -34.63
CA GLY A 367 31.86 16.83 -35.66
C GLY A 367 30.50 16.17 -35.93
N SER A 368 29.41 16.67 -35.34
CA SER A 368 28.05 16.17 -35.55
C SER A 368 27.17 17.25 -36.18
N THR A 369 26.26 16.84 -37.04
CA THR A 369 25.22 17.71 -37.61
C THR A 369 23.91 17.66 -36.78
N HIS A 370 23.84 16.75 -35.81
CA HIS A 370 22.67 16.61 -34.96
C HIS A 370 22.49 17.85 -34.06
N ARG A 371 21.27 18.39 -34.04
CA ARG A 371 20.91 19.56 -33.23
C ARG A 371 20.13 19.14 -31.99
N TYR A 372 20.73 19.35 -30.83
CA TYR A 372 20.04 19.23 -29.53
C TYR A 372 19.30 20.56 -29.32
N ARG A 373 17.97 20.54 -29.43
CA ARG A 373 17.15 21.76 -29.42
C ARG A 373 16.96 22.28 -28.00
N ASP A 374 16.87 23.59 -27.90
CA ASP A 374 16.33 24.25 -26.72
C ASP A 374 14.81 24.34 -26.83
N TRP A 375 14.11 24.38 -25.69
CA TRP A 375 12.66 24.56 -25.68
C TRP A 375 12.23 25.88 -26.35
N ARG A 376 13.11 26.88 -26.34
CA ARG A 376 12.93 28.20 -27.01
C ARG A 376 13.66 28.22 -28.35
N PRO A 377 12.96 28.08 -29.49
CA PRO A 377 13.61 27.93 -30.80
C PRO A 377 14.48 29.13 -31.23
N GLN A 378 14.14 30.34 -30.75
CA GLN A 378 14.89 31.55 -31.03
C GLN A 378 16.13 31.69 -30.14
N GLY A 379 16.28 30.84 -29.16
CA GLY A 379 17.31 30.93 -28.14
C GLY A 379 17.05 31.98 -27.07
N HIS A 380 17.93 32.00 -26.10
CA HIS A 380 17.88 32.90 -24.95
C HIS A 380 18.89 34.08 -25.08
N GLY A 381 19.77 34.03 -26.09
CA GLY A 381 20.89 34.97 -26.19
C GLY A 381 22.01 34.61 -25.19
N GLU A 382 22.69 35.60 -24.65
CA GLU A 382 23.68 35.37 -23.60
C GLU A 382 23.01 35.09 -22.26
N VAL A 383 23.35 33.98 -21.66
CA VAL A 383 22.87 33.52 -20.35
C VAL A 383 24.05 33.12 -19.47
N ASP A 384 24.00 33.44 -18.20
CA ASP A 384 24.85 32.87 -17.16
C ASP A 384 24.10 31.74 -16.45
N LEU A 385 24.64 31.22 -15.33
CA LEU A 385 24.04 30.12 -14.58
C LEU A 385 22.66 30.49 -14.00
N HIS A 386 22.56 31.73 -13.47
CA HIS A 386 21.32 32.24 -12.88
C HIS A 386 20.21 32.33 -13.96
N ASP A 387 20.49 32.96 -15.08
CA ASP A 387 19.56 33.08 -16.20
C ASP A 387 19.19 31.68 -16.78
N ALA A 388 20.17 30.77 -16.86
CA ALA A 388 19.96 29.45 -17.39
C ALA A 388 19.00 28.61 -16.51
N ILE A 389 19.01 28.76 -15.18
CA ILE A 389 18.05 28.15 -14.28
C ILE A 389 16.69 28.87 -14.39
N ALA A 390 16.67 30.20 -14.29
CA ALA A 390 15.45 31.02 -14.28
C ALA A 390 14.62 30.85 -15.56
N GLN A 391 15.27 30.85 -16.72
CA GLN A 391 14.65 30.70 -18.03
C GLN A 391 14.65 29.24 -18.54
N SER A 392 15.24 28.30 -17.77
CA SER A 392 15.35 26.89 -18.14
C SER A 392 16.12 26.64 -19.45
N CYS A 393 17.18 27.39 -19.74
CA CYS A 393 17.97 27.22 -20.96
C CYS A 393 18.61 25.84 -21.03
N ASP A 394 18.28 25.04 -22.06
CA ASP A 394 18.84 23.71 -22.25
C ASP A 394 20.29 23.81 -22.78
N VAL A 395 20.57 24.76 -23.67
CA VAL A 395 21.89 24.89 -24.30
C VAL A 395 23.00 25.09 -23.28
N TYR A 396 22.76 25.88 -22.23
CA TYR A 396 23.73 26.09 -21.15
C TYR A 396 24.08 24.75 -20.48
N PHE A 397 23.08 23.93 -20.17
CA PHE A 397 23.27 22.64 -19.54
C PHE A 397 23.87 21.59 -20.48
N TYR A 398 23.58 21.65 -21.77
CA TYR A 398 24.26 20.83 -22.78
C TYR A 398 25.78 21.10 -22.84
N GLU A 399 26.18 22.37 -22.77
CA GLU A 399 27.61 22.74 -22.78
C GLU A 399 28.32 22.24 -21.53
N ILE A 400 27.80 22.56 -20.34
CA ILE A 400 28.46 22.16 -19.08
C ILE A 400 28.46 20.63 -18.87
N SER A 401 27.50 19.92 -19.43
CA SER A 401 27.40 18.46 -19.27
C SER A 401 28.64 17.72 -19.77
N ARG A 402 29.29 18.25 -20.82
CA ARG A 402 30.52 17.66 -21.36
C ARG A 402 31.72 17.79 -20.44
N GLU A 403 31.77 18.87 -19.68
CA GLU A 403 32.85 19.16 -18.74
C GLU A 403 32.65 18.36 -17.44
N ILE A 404 31.41 18.20 -16.97
CA ILE A 404 31.08 17.36 -15.83
C ILE A 404 31.29 15.88 -16.19
N GLY A 405 30.71 15.44 -17.31
CA GLY A 405 30.63 14.03 -17.72
C GLY A 405 29.58 13.24 -16.93
N ILE A 406 29.11 12.13 -17.55
CA ILE A 406 27.98 11.36 -17.01
C ILE A 406 28.26 10.75 -15.63
N ASP A 407 29.48 10.29 -15.37
CA ASP A 407 29.78 9.59 -14.11
C ASP A 407 29.78 10.56 -12.90
N ARG A 408 30.24 11.80 -13.08
CA ARG A 408 30.10 12.83 -12.04
C ARG A 408 28.66 13.33 -11.88
N MET A 409 27.92 13.45 -13.01
CA MET A 409 26.49 13.73 -12.96
C MET A 409 25.78 12.64 -12.14
N HIS A 410 26.05 11.38 -12.42
CA HIS A 410 25.51 10.23 -11.66
C HIS A 410 25.83 10.36 -10.17
N GLU A 411 27.10 10.58 -9.82
CA GLU A 411 27.57 10.70 -8.44
C GLU A 411 26.83 11.79 -7.67
N TYR A 412 26.72 13.00 -8.23
CA TYR A 412 26.05 14.11 -7.53
C TYR A 412 24.53 13.93 -7.46
N LEU A 413 23.88 13.50 -8.53
CA LEU A 413 22.43 13.30 -8.54
C LEU A 413 22.01 12.17 -7.58
N THR A 414 22.83 11.14 -7.43
CA THR A 414 22.57 10.07 -6.44
C THR A 414 22.77 10.57 -5.00
N ARG A 415 23.68 11.50 -4.74
CA ARG A 415 23.80 12.16 -3.42
C ARG A 415 22.52 12.94 -3.05
N PHE A 416 21.80 13.51 -4.03
CA PHE A 416 20.49 14.13 -3.83
C PHE A 416 19.36 13.11 -3.62
N GLY A 417 19.62 11.79 -3.70
CA GLY A 417 18.65 10.73 -3.47
C GLY A 417 17.92 10.24 -4.72
N LEU A 418 18.38 10.62 -5.91
CA LEU A 418 17.86 10.08 -7.17
C LEU A 418 18.52 8.73 -7.48
N GLY A 419 17.83 7.85 -8.19
CA GLY A 419 18.39 6.58 -8.68
C GLY A 419 18.39 5.42 -7.66
N ALA A 420 17.85 5.62 -6.46
CA ALA A 420 17.67 4.59 -5.43
C ALA A 420 16.40 4.86 -4.62
N PRO A 421 15.76 3.85 -4.02
CA PRO A 421 14.65 4.06 -3.09
C PRO A 421 15.02 5.02 -1.97
N THR A 422 14.08 5.89 -1.58
CA THR A 422 14.28 6.85 -0.47
C THR A 422 14.24 6.16 0.89
N GLY A 423 13.60 5.00 0.97
CA GLY A 423 13.39 4.23 2.18
C GLY A 423 12.19 4.69 3.01
N ILE A 424 11.20 5.30 2.34
CA ILE A 424 9.92 5.63 2.97
C ILE A 424 9.23 4.38 3.55
N ASP A 425 8.48 4.56 4.61
CA ASP A 425 7.82 3.51 5.38
C ASP A 425 6.50 3.01 4.76
N ILE A 426 6.49 2.79 3.44
CA ILE A 426 5.46 2.05 2.70
C ILE A 426 6.12 1.10 1.68
N PRO A 427 5.47 -0.04 1.35
CA PRO A 427 6.05 -1.02 0.44
C PRO A 427 5.96 -0.60 -1.03
N GLY A 428 6.85 -1.16 -1.85
CA GLY A 428 6.75 -1.09 -3.31
C GLY A 428 7.34 0.17 -3.94
N GLU A 429 8.17 0.94 -3.21
CA GLU A 429 8.92 2.06 -3.76
C GLU A 429 9.88 1.59 -4.87
N THR A 430 9.96 2.36 -5.97
CA THR A 430 10.93 2.15 -7.05
C THR A 430 12.07 3.15 -6.98
N GLY A 431 13.26 2.71 -7.39
CA GLY A 431 14.47 3.53 -7.28
C GLY A 431 14.64 4.60 -8.36
N GLY A 432 13.78 4.64 -9.39
CA GLY A 432 14.10 5.44 -10.56
C GLY A 432 15.39 4.98 -11.24
N LEU A 433 16.05 5.88 -11.98
CA LEU A 433 17.31 5.59 -12.66
C LEU A 433 18.13 6.87 -12.89
N VAL A 434 19.33 6.93 -12.37
CA VAL A 434 20.35 7.90 -12.77
C VAL A 434 21.40 7.12 -13.59
N PRO A 435 21.52 7.37 -14.90
CA PRO A 435 22.41 6.58 -15.75
C PRO A 435 23.88 6.86 -15.49
N SER A 436 24.73 5.84 -15.69
CA SER A 436 26.18 5.93 -15.69
C SER A 436 26.77 5.02 -16.78
N ARG A 437 28.08 5.12 -17.05
CA ARG A 437 28.75 4.18 -17.96
C ARG A 437 28.73 2.76 -17.44
N GLU A 438 28.83 2.58 -16.12
CA GLU A 438 28.78 1.28 -15.48
C GLU A 438 27.39 0.66 -15.60
N TRP A 439 26.33 1.44 -15.28
CA TRP A 439 24.96 1.01 -15.46
C TRP A 439 24.70 0.55 -16.90
N LYS A 440 25.10 1.35 -17.90
CA LYS A 440 24.85 1.01 -19.30
C LYS A 440 25.56 -0.29 -19.71
N ARG A 441 26.78 -0.53 -19.23
CA ARG A 441 27.54 -1.75 -19.47
C ARG A 441 26.87 -2.99 -18.87
N SER A 442 26.29 -2.87 -17.69
CA SER A 442 25.63 -3.99 -17.01
C SER A 442 24.20 -4.23 -17.50
N HIS A 443 23.51 -3.19 -17.96
CA HIS A 443 22.11 -3.26 -18.36
C HIS A 443 21.90 -3.90 -19.74
N PHE A 444 22.75 -3.59 -20.71
CA PHE A 444 22.61 -4.09 -22.07
C PHE A 444 23.47 -5.34 -22.29
N SER A 445 22.88 -6.38 -22.89
CA SER A 445 23.58 -7.63 -23.25
C SER A 445 24.45 -7.47 -24.48
N ASP A 446 24.03 -6.66 -25.46
CA ASP A 446 24.78 -6.39 -26.68
C ASP A 446 25.90 -5.38 -26.45
N ARG A 447 27.15 -5.75 -26.80
CA ARG A 447 28.35 -4.92 -26.66
C ARG A 447 28.23 -3.57 -27.37
N ALA A 448 27.56 -3.50 -28.51
CA ALA A 448 27.37 -2.26 -29.26
C ALA A 448 26.53 -1.25 -28.43
N ASN A 449 25.55 -1.74 -27.70
CA ASN A 449 24.67 -0.95 -26.86
C ASN A 449 25.29 -0.59 -25.48
N GLN A 450 26.40 -1.27 -25.09
CA GLN A 450 27.11 -0.99 -23.83
C GLN A 450 27.98 0.27 -23.87
N VAL A 451 28.29 0.77 -25.09
CA VAL A 451 29.11 1.96 -25.26
C VAL A 451 28.32 3.21 -24.92
N TRP A 452 28.90 4.06 -24.06
CA TRP A 452 28.32 5.36 -23.73
C TRP A 452 28.74 6.42 -24.76
N PHE A 453 27.78 7.06 -25.38
CA PHE A 453 28.02 8.10 -26.38
C PHE A 453 27.89 9.52 -25.78
N PRO A 454 28.68 10.50 -26.26
CA PRO A 454 28.62 11.87 -25.76
C PRO A 454 27.21 12.50 -25.84
N GLY A 455 26.41 12.12 -26.84
CA GLY A 455 25.03 12.61 -26.99
C GLY A 455 24.10 12.17 -25.86
N GLU A 456 24.34 11.01 -25.26
CA GLU A 456 23.56 10.53 -24.12
C GLU A 456 23.81 11.37 -22.87
N THR A 457 25.05 11.88 -22.68
CA THR A 457 25.37 12.82 -21.61
C THR A 457 24.62 14.15 -21.80
N VAL A 458 24.58 14.64 -23.05
CA VAL A 458 23.86 15.87 -23.40
C VAL A 458 22.37 15.75 -23.05
N ILE A 459 21.74 14.65 -23.46
CA ILE A 459 20.30 14.42 -23.18
C ILE A 459 20.05 14.21 -21.67
N ALA A 460 20.93 13.48 -20.98
CA ALA A 460 20.83 13.27 -19.54
C ALA A 460 20.94 14.59 -18.73
N SER A 461 21.69 15.59 -19.23
CA SER A 461 21.87 16.86 -18.52
C SER A 461 20.59 17.72 -18.40
N ILE A 462 19.56 17.39 -19.16
CA ILE A 462 18.25 18.02 -19.06
C ILE A 462 17.18 17.06 -18.50
N GLY A 463 17.62 15.97 -17.86
CA GLY A 463 16.72 15.00 -17.23
C GLY A 463 15.92 14.14 -18.19
N GLN A 464 16.48 13.85 -19.36
CA GLN A 464 15.86 13.04 -20.42
C GLN A 464 16.70 11.79 -20.72
N GLY A 465 16.30 11.03 -21.73
CA GLY A 465 16.98 9.80 -22.12
C GLY A 465 16.69 8.65 -21.15
N TYR A 466 17.73 8.08 -20.57
CA TYR A 466 17.58 6.96 -19.62
C TYR A 466 17.21 7.41 -18.20
N MET A 467 17.23 8.72 -17.90
CA MET A 467 16.99 9.23 -16.56
C MET A 467 15.53 9.09 -16.17
N LEU A 468 15.28 8.49 -14.99
CA LEU A 468 13.95 8.31 -14.42
C LEU A 468 13.98 8.66 -12.93
N ALA A 469 12.95 9.36 -12.47
CA ALA A 469 12.74 9.68 -11.05
C ALA A 469 11.27 9.51 -10.67
N THR A 470 11.02 9.16 -9.42
CA THR A 470 9.67 9.15 -8.86
C THR A 470 9.30 10.54 -8.33
N PRO A 471 8.00 10.89 -8.23
CA PRO A 471 7.58 12.13 -7.58
C PRO A 471 8.11 12.26 -6.14
N LEU A 472 8.15 11.16 -5.39
CA LEU A 472 8.73 11.14 -4.05
C LEU A 472 10.23 11.49 -4.07
N GLN A 473 11.00 10.93 -4.98
CA GLN A 473 12.42 11.27 -5.13
C GLN A 473 12.62 12.74 -5.49
N LEU A 474 11.78 13.29 -6.38
CA LEU A 474 11.84 14.72 -6.73
C LEU A 474 11.51 15.62 -5.53
N ALA A 475 10.50 15.26 -4.72
CA ALA A 475 10.17 15.99 -3.50
C ALA A 475 11.31 15.93 -2.48
N HIS A 476 11.90 14.74 -2.26
CA HIS A 476 13.02 14.54 -1.36
C HIS A 476 14.29 15.30 -1.81
N ALA A 477 14.62 15.26 -3.10
CA ALA A 477 15.73 16.02 -3.66
C ALA A 477 15.50 17.54 -3.57
N THR A 478 14.24 17.98 -3.71
CA THR A 478 13.87 19.40 -3.53
C THR A 478 13.97 19.83 -2.06
N ALA A 479 13.56 18.98 -1.12
CA ALA A 479 13.78 19.19 0.31
C ALA A 479 15.27 19.29 0.65
N THR A 480 16.10 18.45 0.03
CA THR A 480 17.57 18.51 0.16
C THR A 480 18.15 19.82 -0.38
N LEU A 481 17.65 20.31 -1.53
CA LEU A 481 18.03 21.64 -2.06
C LEU A 481 17.65 22.75 -1.09
N ALA A 482 16.41 22.75 -0.60
CA ALA A 482 15.90 23.73 0.35
C ALA A 482 16.76 23.84 1.61
N MET A 483 17.25 22.69 2.11
CA MET A 483 18.06 22.59 3.33
C MET A 483 19.58 22.62 3.07
N ARG A 484 20.01 23.10 1.88
CA ARG A 484 21.44 23.26 1.53
C ARG A 484 22.23 21.97 1.72
N GLY A 485 21.69 20.86 1.28
CA GLY A 485 22.31 19.54 1.33
C GLY A 485 21.99 18.71 2.58
N LYS A 486 21.38 19.26 3.63
CA LYS A 486 20.90 18.45 4.76
C LYS A 486 19.73 17.58 4.30
N ARG A 487 19.73 16.32 4.75
CA ARG A 487 18.78 15.30 4.26
C ARG A 487 18.22 14.51 5.42
N PHE A 488 16.92 14.22 5.31
CA PHE A 488 16.22 13.29 6.20
C PHE A 488 15.53 12.21 5.37
N ARG A 489 15.43 11.00 5.92
CA ARG A 489 14.63 9.94 5.30
C ARG A 489 13.17 10.35 5.31
N PRO A 490 12.47 10.37 4.17
CA PRO A 490 11.03 10.58 4.14
C PRO A 490 10.31 9.51 4.97
N HIS A 491 9.34 9.92 5.79
CA HIS A 491 8.56 9.00 6.60
C HIS A 491 7.12 9.47 6.79
N LEU A 492 6.24 8.51 6.99
CA LEU A 492 4.81 8.72 7.19
C LEU A 492 4.40 8.58 8.65
N VAL A 493 5.01 7.65 9.39
CA VAL A 493 4.66 7.41 10.79
C VAL A 493 5.50 8.28 11.69
N ALA A 494 4.85 9.23 12.37
CA ALA A 494 5.49 10.16 13.31
C ALA A 494 5.47 9.65 14.77
N ALA A 495 4.45 8.85 15.13
CA ALA A 495 4.37 8.26 16.47
C ALA A 495 3.53 6.98 16.47
N THR A 496 3.79 6.12 17.46
CA THR A 496 2.91 5.02 17.85
C THR A 496 2.31 5.29 19.24
N GLU A 497 1.12 4.76 19.52
CA GLU A 497 0.45 4.90 20.81
C GLU A 497 -0.14 3.56 21.24
N ASN A 498 0.20 3.14 22.45
CA ASN A 498 -0.43 1.97 23.06
C ASN A 498 -1.85 2.34 23.53
N PRO A 499 -2.92 1.75 22.95
CA PRO A 499 -4.30 2.14 23.26
C PRO A 499 -4.76 1.78 24.67
N LEU A 500 -4.03 0.89 25.39
CA LEU A 500 -4.38 0.52 26.77
C LEU A 500 -3.79 1.47 27.80
N THR A 501 -2.59 1.99 27.56
CA THR A 501 -1.89 2.88 28.50
C THR A 501 -1.99 4.34 28.10
N GLY A 502 -2.27 4.64 26.83
CA GLY A 502 -2.18 5.98 26.25
C GLY A 502 -0.75 6.49 26.10
N GLU A 503 0.25 5.63 26.29
CA GLU A 503 1.66 5.99 26.11
C GLU A 503 1.96 6.17 24.62
N ARG A 504 2.42 7.38 24.26
CA ARG A 504 2.80 7.73 22.90
C ARG A 504 4.33 7.76 22.78
N LYS A 505 4.85 7.02 21.80
CA LYS A 505 6.26 6.95 21.44
C LYS A 505 6.49 7.68 20.12
N LEU A 506 7.23 8.79 20.16
CA LEU A 506 7.63 9.51 18.94
C LEU A 506 8.69 8.71 18.17
N ILE A 507 8.61 8.80 16.85
CA ILE A 507 9.63 8.27 15.93
C ILE A 507 10.56 9.41 15.55
N GLU A 508 11.82 9.30 15.95
CA GLU A 508 12.82 10.31 15.66
C GLU A 508 13.17 10.36 14.17
N PRO A 509 13.25 11.57 13.57
CA PRO A 509 13.68 11.73 12.19
C PRO A 509 15.05 11.12 11.93
N THR A 510 15.18 10.36 10.85
CA THR A 510 16.44 9.73 10.47
C THR A 510 17.24 10.65 9.54
N ALA A 511 18.29 11.26 10.04
CA ALA A 511 19.22 12.03 9.22
C ALA A 511 19.97 11.11 8.24
N LEU A 512 20.12 11.56 7.00
CA LEU A 512 20.89 10.89 5.95
C LEU A 512 22.22 11.63 5.71
N PRO A 513 23.23 10.99 5.09
CA PRO A 513 24.46 11.67 4.71
C PRO A 513 24.17 12.91 3.89
N PRO A 514 24.71 14.09 4.25
CA PRO A 514 24.42 15.33 3.54
C PRO A 514 25.06 15.36 2.14
N VAL A 515 24.50 16.20 1.28
CA VAL A 515 25.18 16.59 0.04
C VAL A 515 26.17 17.68 0.39
N ASP A 516 27.44 17.30 0.49
CA ASP A 516 28.51 18.22 0.89
C ASP A 516 28.99 19.02 -0.33
N ILE A 517 28.80 20.35 -0.26
CA ILE A 517 29.34 21.34 -1.20
C ILE A 517 29.91 22.48 -0.34
N GLU A 518 31.23 22.50 -0.25
CA GLU A 518 31.98 23.35 0.70
C GLU A 518 31.66 24.85 0.59
N ASN A 519 31.34 25.34 -0.60
CA ASN A 519 31.10 26.76 -0.83
C ASN A 519 29.61 27.10 -0.70
N GLU A 520 29.24 27.68 0.43
CA GLU A 520 27.87 28.14 0.72
C GLU A 520 27.30 29.10 -0.33
N PHE A 521 28.14 29.92 -0.94
CA PHE A 521 27.73 30.86 -1.95
C PHE A 521 27.18 30.17 -3.22
N TYR A 522 27.55 28.92 -3.48
CA TYR A 522 26.97 28.13 -4.58
C TYR A 522 25.50 27.78 -4.32
N TRP A 523 25.19 27.45 -3.08
CA TRP A 523 23.82 27.22 -2.65
C TRP A 523 22.98 28.49 -2.81
N ASP A 524 23.44 29.63 -2.29
CA ASP A 524 22.75 30.92 -2.41
C ASP A 524 22.44 31.24 -3.85
N SER A 525 23.45 31.16 -4.73
CA SER A 525 23.30 31.48 -6.14
C SER A 525 22.29 30.58 -6.86
N VAL A 526 22.27 29.30 -6.58
CA VAL A 526 21.33 28.37 -7.20
C VAL A 526 19.91 28.54 -6.65
N LEU A 527 19.75 28.77 -5.35
CA LEU A 527 18.45 28.97 -4.71
C LEU A 527 17.83 30.31 -5.14
N GLU A 528 18.64 31.38 -5.28
CA GLU A 528 18.22 32.66 -5.88
C GLU A 528 17.76 32.47 -7.33
N ALA A 529 18.50 31.71 -8.13
CA ALA A 529 18.09 31.41 -9.50
C ALA A 529 16.77 30.60 -9.56
N MET A 530 16.54 29.71 -8.60
CA MET A 530 15.25 29.00 -8.45
C MET A 530 14.11 29.95 -8.02
N ASN A 531 14.40 30.97 -7.20
CA ASN A 531 13.45 32.02 -6.87
C ASN A 531 13.12 32.87 -8.12
N ALA A 532 14.12 33.19 -8.94
CA ALA A 532 13.94 33.93 -10.18
C ALA A 532 13.05 33.20 -11.21
N VAL A 533 12.93 31.87 -11.17
CA VAL A 533 11.93 31.12 -11.97
C VAL A 533 10.50 31.64 -11.74
N LEU A 534 10.21 32.12 -10.54
CA LEU A 534 8.87 32.54 -10.09
C LEU A 534 8.75 34.08 -10.01
N GLN A 535 9.86 34.82 -9.82
CA GLN A 535 9.85 36.26 -9.57
C GLN A 535 10.37 37.10 -10.76
N SER A 536 11.30 36.55 -11.54
CA SER A 536 11.88 37.30 -12.67
C SER A 536 10.85 37.54 -13.80
N PRO A 537 10.90 38.66 -14.49
CA PRO A 537 10.09 38.89 -15.70
C PRO A 537 10.26 37.83 -16.79
N THR A 538 11.42 37.18 -16.84
CA THR A 538 11.76 36.11 -17.79
C THR A 538 11.62 34.70 -17.19
N GLY A 539 11.23 34.59 -15.90
CA GLY A 539 11.07 33.32 -15.20
C GLY A 539 9.98 32.47 -15.81
N THR A 540 10.24 31.15 -15.94
CA THR A 540 9.32 30.22 -16.62
C THR A 540 7.99 30.05 -15.90
N ALA A 541 7.93 30.22 -14.58
CA ALA A 541 6.72 30.07 -13.76
C ALA A 541 6.30 31.39 -13.07
N ARG A 542 6.63 32.53 -13.65
CA ARG A 542 6.31 33.87 -13.10
C ARG A 542 4.84 34.03 -12.74
N THR A 543 3.94 33.56 -13.58
CA THR A 543 2.48 33.67 -13.34
C THR A 543 2.06 33.02 -12.01
N THR A 544 2.68 31.90 -11.66
CA THR A 544 2.43 31.21 -10.39
C THR A 544 3.04 31.95 -9.19
N GLY A 545 4.19 32.62 -9.36
CA GLY A 545 4.84 33.40 -8.30
C GLY A 545 4.19 34.73 -7.99
N LEU A 546 3.43 35.30 -8.95
CA LEU A 546 2.77 36.59 -8.77
C LEU A 546 1.76 36.56 -7.64
N GLY A 547 1.84 37.57 -6.76
CA GLY A 547 0.91 37.71 -5.63
C GLY A 547 1.11 36.69 -4.51
N ALA A 548 2.21 35.92 -4.51
CA ALA A 548 2.54 35.06 -3.37
C ALA A 548 2.87 35.94 -2.14
N PRO A 549 2.26 35.67 -0.96
CA PRO A 549 2.55 36.43 0.26
C PRO A 549 3.87 36.01 0.92
N TYR A 550 4.56 35.03 0.35
CA TYR A 550 5.84 34.49 0.82
C TYR A 550 6.80 34.31 -0.37
N THR A 551 8.09 34.23 -0.07
CA THR A 551 9.11 33.89 -1.07
C THR A 551 9.12 32.40 -1.35
N MET A 552 9.20 32.01 -2.62
CA MET A 552 9.27 30.62 -3.04
C MET A 552 10.37 30.41 -4.08
N ALA A 553 10.95 29.25 -4.09
CA ALA A 553 11.90 28.81 -5.11
C ALA A 553 11.37 27.56 -5.80
N GLY A 554 11.58 27.43 -7.11
CA GLY A 554 11.07 26.28 -7.83
C GLY A 554 11.71 26.06 -9.19
N LYS A 555 11.33 24.98 -9.86
CA LYS A 555 11.78 24.65 -11.21
C LYS A 555 10.73 23.89 -11.99
N SER A 556 10.39 24.42 -13.16
CA SER A 556 9.50 23.72 -14.10
C SER A 556 10.26 22.63 -14.87
N GLY A 557 9.57 21.55 -15.16
CA GLY A 557 10.03 20.46 -16.02
C GLY A 557 8.96 20.06 -17.02
N THR A 558 9.41 19.55 -18.15
CA THR A 558 8.57 18.91 -19.16
C THR A 558 9.29 17.63 -19.56
N ALA A 559 8.60 16.51 -19.48
CA ALA A 559 9.15 15.22 -19.81
C ALA A 559 8.53 14.70 -21.11
N GLN A 560 9.37 14.52 -22.13
CA GLN A 560 8.93 13.99 -23.41
C GLN A 560 8.53 12.52 -23.29
N VAL A 561 7.37 12.17 -23.87
CA VAL A 561 6.83 10.80 -23.89
C VAL A 561 7.36 10.02 -25.08
N PHE A 562 7.65 10.70 -26.21
CA PHE A 562 8.19 10.08 -27.41
C PHE A 562 9.20 10.99 -28.10
N SER A 563 10.04 10.40 -28.98
CA SER A 563 11.04 11.12 -29.75
C SER A 563 10.42 11.75 -31.00
N VAL A 564 10.71 13.05 -31.23
CA VAL A 564 10.32 13.77 -32.45
C VAL A 564 11.49 13.76 -33.42
N ALA A 565 11.24 13.51 -34.71
CA ALA A 565 12.28 13.49 -35.73
C ALA A 565 12.96 14.88 -35.87
N GLN A 566 14.22 14.88 -36.38
CA GLN A 566 15.04 16.12 -36.47
C GLN A 566 14.37 17.26 -37.27
N GLU A 567 13.54 16.91 -38.24
CA GLU A 567 12.88 17.86 -39.16
C GLU A 567 11.46 18.21 -38.70
N GLU A 568 10.93 17.50 -37.72
CA GLU A 568 9.58 17.69 -37.20
C GLU A 568 9.59 18.57 -35.92
N ARG A 569 8.48 19.22 -35.66
CA ARG A 569 8.24 19.94 -34.41
C ARG A 569 7.12 19.27 -33.64
N TYR A 570 7.33 19.13 -32.34
CA TYR A 570 6.27 18.70 -31.45
C TYR A 570 5.11 19.72 -31.48
N ASN A 571 3.90 19.20 -31.77
CA ASN A 571 2.66 19.97 -31.70
C ASN A 571 1.64 19.17 -30.86
N ALA A 572 1.35 19.66 -29.65
CA ALA A 572 0.45 18.98 -28.72
C ALA A 572 -0.98 18.79 -29.27
N GLU A 573 -1.44 19.69 -30.17
CA GLU A 573 -2.79 19.62 -30.76
C GLU A 573 -2.92 18.46 -31.78
N GLU A 574 -1.81 18.03 -32.37
CA GLU A 574 -1.76 16.94 -33.34
C GLU A 574 -1.47 15.57 -32.71
N VAL A 575 -1.12 15.55 -31.41
CA VAL A 575 -0.73 14.35 -30.69
C VAL A 575 -1.88 13.87 -29.80
N ALA A 576 -2.17 12.56 -29.83
CA ALA A 576 -3.16 11.97 -28.92
C ALA A 576 -2.82 12.32 -27.46
N GLU A 577 -3.85 12.63 -26.67
CA GLU A 577 -3.68 13.11 -25.28
C GLU A 577 -2.68 12.27 -24.46
N ARG A 578 -2.76 10.94 -24.55
CA ARG A 578 -1.88 10.01 -23.82
C ARG A 578 -0.42 9.98 -24.28
N LEU A 579 -0.12 10.64 -25.38
CA LEU A 579 1.25 10.78 -25.92
C LEU A 579 1.82 12.20 -25.70
N ARG A 580 1.05 13.12 -25.11
CA ARG A 580 1.53 14.46 -24.79
C ARG A 580 2.57 14.41 -23.67
N ASP A 581 3.42 15.40 -23.65
CA ASP A 581 4.49 15.52 -22.66
C ASP A 581 3.93 15.60 -21.22
N HIS A 582 4.65 15.04 -20.26
CA HIS A 582 4.30 15.18 -18.85
C HIS A 582 4.70 16.55 -18.33
N ALA A 583 3.86 17.14 -17.48
CA ALA A 583 4.12 18.40 -16.80
C ALA A 583 4.68 18.13 -15.40
N LEU A 584 5.85 18.71 -15.08
CA LEU A 584 6.50 18.56 -13.78
C LEU A 584 6.78 19.93 -13.18
N PHE A 585 6.69 20.02 -11.87
CA PHE A 585 7.13 21.19 -11.11
C PHE A 585 7.63 20.77 -9.74
N VAL A 586 8.77 21.33 -9.33
CA VAL A 586 9.30 21.20 -7.98
C VAL A 586 9.46 22.57 -7.36
N ALA A 587 9.13 22.71 -6.09
CA ALA A 587 9.26 23.97 -5.38
C ALA A 587 9.41 23.76 -3.88
N PHE A 588 9.89 24.78 -3.19
CA PHE A 588 9.86 24.86 -1.73
C PHE A 588 9.57 26.29 -1.28
N ALA A 589 9.09 26.43 -0.08
CA ALA A 589 8.75 27.71 0.54
C ALA A 589 8.76 27.64 2.08
N PRO A 590 8.98 28.78 2.79
CA PRO A 590 9.63 30.00 2.27
C PRO A 590 11.09 29.78 1.84
N LEU A 591 11.65 30.71 1.06
CA LEU A 591 13.04 30.60 0.57
C LEU A 591 14.07 30.59 1.71
N ASP A 592 13.88 31.52 2.69
CA ASP A 592 14.84 31.71 3.78
C ASP A 592 14.71 30.70 4.90
N GLU A 593 13.47 30.27 5.22
CA GLU A 593 13.15 29.29 6.25
C GLU A 593 12.22 28.21 5.66
N PRO A 594 12.75 27.27 4.89
CA PRO A 594 11.94 26.27 4.20
C PRO A 594 11.12 25.41 5.17
N ARG A 595 9.81 25.37 4.95
CA ARG A 595 8.85 24.58 5.74
C ARG A 595 8.15 23.51 4.95
N ILE A 596 8.12 23.64 3.62
CA ILE A 596 7.49 22.68 2.73
C ILE A 596 8.26 22.59 1.41
N ALA A 597 8.51 21.38 0.96
CA ALA A 597 9.02 21.07 -0.38
C ALA A 597 7.99 20.21 -1.11
N VAL A 598 7.67 20.59 -2.35
CA VAL A 598 6.60 19.97 -3.14
C VAL A 598 7.14 19.50 -4.49
N ALA A 599 6.76 18.30 -4.92
CA ALA A 599 6.91 17.84 -6.29
C ALA A 599 5.54 17.47 -6.87
N VAL A 600 5.27 17.97 -8.07
CA VAL A 600 4.05 17.71 -8.83
C VAL A 600 4.42 17.11 -10.16
N VAL A 601 3.77 15.99 -10.50
CA VAL A 601 3.83 15.37 -11.83
C VAL A 601 2.41 15.19 -12.33
N VAL A 602 2.12 15.74 -13.51
CA VAL A 602 0.84 15.54 -14.21
C VAL A 602 1.11 14.85 -15.53
N GLU A 603 0.64 13.61 -15.65
CA GLU A 603 0.80 12.85 -16.89
C GLU A 603 0.08 13.57 -18.03
N ASN A 604 0.77 13.70 -19.16
CA ASN A 604 0.26 14.32 -20.39
C ASN A 604 -0.25 15.77 -20.22
N GLY A 605 0.24 16.46 -19.18
CA GLY A 605 -0.15 17.84 -18.84
C GLY A 605 0.57 18.92 -19.65
N GLU A 606 1.48 18.57 -20.55
CA GLU A 606 2.22 19.42 -21.51
C GLU A 606 3.18 20.43 -20.87
N SER A 607 2.71 21.26 -19.96
CA SER A 607 3.51 22.40 -19.44
C SER A 607 3.63 22.39 -17.93
N GLY A 608 4.84 22.17 -17.42
CA GLY A 608 5.13 22.22 -15.99
C GLY A 608 4.77 23.57 -15.36
N SER A 609 5.03 24.66 -16.04
CA SER A 609 4.75 26.01 -15.52
C SER A 609 3.26 26.39 -15.54
N ARG A 610 2.48 25.87 -16.49
CA ARG A 610 1.05 26.19 -16.62
C ARG A 610 0.13 25.23 -15.89
N VAL A 611 0.54 23.97 -15.73
CA VAL A 611 -0.31 22.92 -15.14
C VAL A 611 0.19 22.47 -13.78
N ALA A 612 1.46 22.10 -13.63
CA ALA A 612 1.98 21.59 -12.38
C ALA A 612 2.34 22.69 -11.35
N ALA A 613 2.83 23.86 -11.79
CA ALA A 613 3.20 24.94 -10.88
C ALA A 613 2.02 25.53 -10.08
N PRO A 614 0.83 25.78 -10.67
CA PRO A 614 -0.34 26.22 -9.89
C PRO A 614 -0.79 25.20 -8.84
N ILE A 615 -0.66 23.91 -9.11
CA ILE A 615 -0.97 22.84 -8.14
C ILE A 615 0.00 22.92 -6.95
N ALA A 616 1.31 23.02 -7.22
CA ALA A 616 2.30 23.17 -6.16
C ALA A 616 2.06 24.44 -5.32
N ARG A 617 1.65 25.56 -5.98
CA ARG A 617 1.30 26.80 -5.29
C ARG A 617 0.10 26.62 -4.36
N ALA A 618 -0.98 25.99 -4.80
CA ALA A 618 -2.17 25.74 -3.97
C ALA A 618 -1.82 24.91 -2.71
N VAL A 619 -0.98 23.90 -2.85
CA VAL A 619 -0.49 23.09 -1.73
C VAL A 619 0.35 23.89 -0.74
N MET A 620 1.23 24.77 -1.24
CA MET A 620 2.03 25.65 -0.38
C MET A 620 1.19 26.72 0.31
N ASP A 621 0.22 27.31 -0.39
CA ASP A 621 -0.72 28.29 0.18
C ASP A 621 -1.50 27.69 1.35
N GLU A 622 -2.03 26.46 1.20
CA GLU A 622 -2.73 25.72 2.27
C GLU A 622 -1.82 25.50 3.48
N TYR A 623 -0.65 24.92 3.26
CA TYR A 623 0.25 24.57 4.36
C TYR A 623 0.76 25.81 5.13
N LEU A 624 1.00 26.91 4.45
CA LEU A 624 1.50 28.15 5.05
C LEU A 624 0.38 29.04 5.61
N GLY A 625 -0.90 28.66 5.46
CA GLY A 625 -2.05 29.36 6.00
C GLY A 625 -2.50 30.58 5.20
N PHE A 626 -2.27 30.55 3.88
CA PHE A 626 -2.65 31.61 2.95
C PHE A 626 -3.72 31.18 1.94
N SER A 627 -4.28 29.99 2.09
CA SER A 627 -5.46 29.59 1.32
C SER A 627 -6.58 30.56 1.63
N SER A 628 -7.05 31.29 0.63
CA SER A 628 -8.26 32.08 0.79
C SER A 628 -9.42 31.10 1.03
N ASP A 629 -10.12 31.23 2.15
CA ASP A 629 -11.48 30.72 2.36
C ASP A 629 -12.41 31.40 1.33
N ALA A 630 -12.22 31.12 0.08
CA ALA A 630 -13.03 31.68 -0.99
C ALA A 630 -13.02 30.71 -2.18
N ILE A 631 -13.93 29.75 -2.15
CA ILE A 631 -14.96 29.70 -3.22
C ILE A 631 -16.03 28.69 -2.79
#